data_faaadf98b37db01e125875f897d3a447
#
_entry.id   faaadf98b37db01e125875f897d3a447
#
_cell.length_a   1.000
_cell.length_b   1.000
_cell.length_c   1.000
_cell.angle_alpha   90.00
_cell.angle_beta   90.00
_cell.angle_gamma   90.00
#
_symmetry.space_group_name_H-M   'P 1'
#
loop_
_entity.id
_entity.type
_entity.pdbx_description
1 polymer ?
#
loop_
_entity_poly.entity_id
_entity_poly.type
_entity_poly.pdbx_seq_one_letter_code
_entity_poly.pdbx_strand_id
1 'polypeptide(L)'
;MTKVDLLISGSGVVGMTLAYALAQQGLKVIIVDALDVEGSMGDEFDGRSYAISYAPFVMLNTIGLWDKIGGESQPINEIHVTDGESPVFLHFDQAELGDGPLGYMVEVRHIRAGLFDAIKNHKNITLCAPDTISHTKN
;
A
#
# COMPACT_ATOMS: atom_id res chain seq x y z
N MET A 1 9.67 -18.92 23.10
CA MET A 1 10.26 -18.05 22.06
C MET A 1 9.51 -18.29 20.77
N THR A 2 8.88 -17.27 20.21
CA THR A 2 8.20 -17.39 18.92
C THR A 2 9.25 -17.22 17.81
N LYS A 3 9.42 -18.24 16.99
CA LYS A 3 10.34 -18.17 15.85
C LYS A 3 9.59 -17.49 14.67
N VAL A 4 10.16 -16.43 14.14
CA VAL A 4 9.66 -15.71 12.96
C VAL A 4 10.76 -15.60 11.92
N ASP A 5 10.36 -15.42 10.67
CA ASP A 5 11.30 -15.31 9.57
C ASP A 5 11.69 -13.85 9.31
N LEU A 6 10.78 -12.90 9.59
CA LEU A 6 11.00 -11.48 9.38
C LEU A 6 10.34 -10.63 10.46
N LEU A 7 11.03 -9.54 10.83
CA LEU A 7 10.52 -8.43 11.64
C LEU A 7 10.49 -7.17 10.80
N ILE A 8 9.33 -6.52 10.73
CA ILE A 8 9.12 -5.25 10.01
C ILE A 8 8.85 -4.15 11.05
N SER A 9 9.59 -3.07 10.99
CA SER A 9 9.37 -1.87 11.78
C SER A 9 8.52 -0.88 11.01
N GLY A 10 7.32 -0.63 11.49
CA GLY A 10 6.33 0.26 10.89
C GLY A 10 5.24 -0.48 10.11
N SER A 11 3.99 -0.15 10.43
CA SER A 11 2.77 -0.66 9.80
C SER A 11 2.16 0.34 8.79
N GLY A 12 3.00 1.16 8.19
CA GLY A 12 2.58 2.00 7.06
C GLY A 12 2.23 1.16 5.82
N VAL A 13 1.79 1.83 4.75
CA VAL A 13 1.41 1.18 3.49
C VAL A 13 2.47 0.21 2.99
N VAL A 14 3.75 0.60 3.03
CA VAL A 14 4.88 -0.22 2.58
C VAL A 14 5.08 -1.45 3.48
N GLY A 15 5.09 -1.24 4.81
CA GLY A 15 5.30 -2.33 5.78
C GLY A 15 4.20 -3.39 5.71
N MET A 16 2.94 -2.97 5.66
CA MET A 16 1.80 -3.90 5.54
C MET A 16 1.80 -4.64 4.21
N THR A 17 2.11 -3.96 3.09
CA THR A 17 2.21 -4.59 1.77
C THR A 17 3.31 -5.64 1.73
N LEU A 18 4.50 -5.32 2.26
CA LEU A 18 5.62 -6.27 2.34
C LEU A 18 5.27 -7.48 3.19
N ALA A 19 4.69 -7.25 4.38
CA ALA A 19 4.27 -8.33 5.27
C ALA A 19 3.28 -9.27 4.60
N TYR A 20 2.28 -8.72 3.91
CA TYR A 20 1.29 -9.53 3.21
C TYR A 20 1.91 -10.35 2.09
N ALA A 21 2.75 -9.73 1.23
CA ALA A 21 3.43 -10.42 0.14
C ALA A 21 4.28 -11.59 0.63
N LEU A 22 5.05 -11.40 1.71
CA LEU A 22 5.91 -12.45 2.28
C LEU A 22 5.09 -13.55 2.97
N ALA A 23 4.04 -13.18 3.68
CA ALA A 23 3.16 -14.13 4.36
C ALA A 23 2.40 -15.04 3.37
N GLN A 24 2.07 -14.55 2.18
CA GLN A 24 1.52 -15.35 1.08
C GLN A 24 2.50 -16.45 0.61
N GLN A 25 3.81 -16.24 0.76
CA GLN A 25 4.85 -17.23 0.48
C GLN A 25 5.11 -18.17 1.67
N GLY A 26 4.30 -18.09 2.72
CA GLY A 26 4.40 -18.95 3.89
C GLY A 26 5.37 -18.46 4.98
N LEU A 27 6.00 -17.31 4.80
CA LEU A 27 6.90 -16.72 5.81
C LEU A 27 6.11 -16.18 7.00
N LYS A 28 6.66 -16.37 8.20
CA LYS A 28 6.10 -15.82 9.44
C LYS A 28 6.67 -14.43 9.67
N VAL A 29 5.81 -13.43 9.71
CA VAL A 29 6.17 -12.01 9.79
C VAL A 29 5.61 -11.41 11.08
N ILE A 30 6.43 -10.63 11.78
CA ILE A 30 5.98 -9.71 12.83
C ILE A 30 6.10 -8.28 12.29
N ILE A 31 5.05 -7.49 12.46
CA ILE A 31 5.06 -6.05 12.26
C ILE A 31 5.01 -5.39 13.64
N VAL A 32 5.89 -4.44 13.89
CA VAL A 32 5.88 -3.64 15.13
C VAL A 32 5.67 -2.18 14.75
N ASP A 33 4.72 -1.51 15.41
CA ASP A 33 4.44 -0.09 15.22
C ASP A 33 4.19 0.59 16.57
N ALA A 34 4.77 1.79 16.73
CA ALA A 34 4.60 2.58 17.96
C ALA A 34 3.20 3.20 18.09
N LEU A 35 2.48 3.33 16.97
CA LEU A 35 1.13 3.90 16.93
C LEU A 35 0.07 2.81 17.06
N ASP A 36 -1.06 3.18 17.67
CA ASP A 36 -2.27 2.36 17.59
C ASP A 36 -2.81 2.40 16.15
N VAL A 37 -2.56 1.33 15.41
CA VAL A 37 -2.90 1.22 13.99
C VAL A 37 -4.42 1.18 13.81
N GLU A 38 -5.11 0.38 14.61
CA GLU A 38 -6.56 0.21 14.54
C GLU A 38 -7.29 1.50 14.95
N GLY A 39 -6.91 2.11 16.07
CA GLY A 39 -7.48 3.37 16.55
C GLY A 39 -7.17 4.57 15.65
N SER A 40 -6.16 4.47 14.78
CA SER A 40 -5.81 5.51 13.80
C SER A 40 -6.50 5.35 12.43
N MET A 41 -7.31 4.31 12.24
CA MET A 41 -8.10 4.09 11.03
C MET A 41 -9.37 4.94 11.09
N GLY A 42 -9.28 6.19 10.60
CA GLY A 42 -10.44 7.06 10.45
C GLY A 42 -11.07 6.91 9.07
N ASP A 43 -12.40 7.02 9.01
CA ASP A 43 -13.16 7.03 7.74
C ASP A 43 -13.10 8.39 7.04
N GLU A 44 -12.58 9.42 7.73
CA GLU A 44 -12.50 10.77 7.16
C GLU A 44 -11.37 10.89 6.15
N PHE A 45 -11.65 11.59 5.07
CA PHE A 45 -10.64 11.95 4.07
C PHE A 45 -9.64 12.96 4.66
N ASP A 46 -8.39 12.55 4.76
CA ASP A 46 -7.30 13.36 5.32
C ASP A 46 -6.56 14.24 4.28
N GLY A 47 -7.13 14.37 3.08
CA GLY A 47 -6.56 15.15 1.98
C GLY A 47 -5.48 14.43 1.18
N ARG A 48 -5.18 13.16 1.47
CA ARG A 48 -4.12 12.42 0.78
C ARG A 48 -4.66 11.35 -0.15
N SER A 49 -4.12 11.36 -1.38
CA SER A 49 -4.32 10.31 -2.38
C SER A 49 -2.98 9.91 -2.98
N TYR A 50 -2.84 8.65 -3.34
CA TYR A 50 -1.67 8.13 -4.03
C TYR A 50 -2.00 7.82 -5.49
N ALA A 51 -1.13 8.30 -6.39
CA ALA A 51 -1.10 7.85 -7.76
C ALA A 51 -0.32 6.52 -7.83
N ILE A 52 -1.03 5.43 -8.00
CA ILE A 52 -0.44 4.10 -8.16
C ILE A 52 -0.29 3.87 -9.66
N SER A 53 0.94 3.95 -10.16
CA SER A 53 1.22 3.70 -11.56
C SER A 53 0.99 2.24 -11.95
N TYR A 54 0.97 1.95 -13.25
CA TYR A 54 0.58 0.63 -13.76
C TYR A 54 1.41 -0.54 -13.19
N ALA A 55 2.72 -0.41 -13.05
CA ALA A 55 3.55 -1.50 -12.55
C ALA A 55 3.29 -1.87 -11.08
N PRO A 56 3.22 -0.92 -10.12
CA PRO A 56 2.73 -1.21 -8.77
C PRO A 56 1.30 -1.77 -8.73
N PHE A 57 0.40 -1.29 -9.59
CA PHE A 57 -0.95 -1.87 -9.70
C PHE A 57 -0.90 -3.36 -10.07
N VAL A 58 -0.11 -3.73 -11.09
CA VAL A 58 0.05 -5.14 -11.50
C VAL A 58 0.61 -5.98 -10.34
N MET A 59 1.60 -5.47 -9.62
CA MET A 59 2.13 -6.14 -8.43
C MET A 59 1.06 -6.36 -7.36
N LEU A 60 0.32 -5.32 -6.99
CA LEU A 60 -0.74 -5.39 -5.97
C LEU A 60 -1.86 -6.35 -6.38
N ASN A 61 -2.21 -6.34 -7.66
CA ASN A 61 -3.21 -7.26 -8.21
C ASN A 61 -2.71 -8.72 -8.18
N THR A 62 -1.45 -8.94 -8.54
CA THR A 62 -0.84 -10.29 -8.55
C THR A 62 -0.79 -10.92 -7.17
N ILE A 63 -0.54 -10.14 -6.11
CA ILE A 63 -0.55 -10.64 -4.73
C ILE A 63 -1.95 -10.61 -4.09
N GLY A 64 -3.01 -10.25 -4.83
CA GLY A 64 -4.40 -10.26 -4.35
C GLY A 64 -4.75 -9.13 -3.38
N LEU A 65 -3.97 -8.04 -3.35
CA LEU A 65 -4.28 -6.87 -2.53
C LEU A 65 -5.18 -5.87 -3.25
N TRP A 66 -5.17 -5.83 -4.58
CA TRP A 66 -5.93 -4.83 -5.33
C TRP A 66 -7.42 -4.87 -5.05
N ASP A 67 -8.02 -6.06 -4.94
CA ASP A 67 -9.44 -6.24 -4.61
C ASP A 67 -9.85 -5.63 -3.26
N LYS A 68 -8.88 -5.43 -2.37
CA LYS A 68 -9.13 -4.86 -1.04
C LYS A 68 -8.92 -3.35 -0.98
N ILE A 69 -8.05 -2.80 -1.84
CA ILE A 69 -7.64 -1.39 -1.77
C ILE A 69 -8.13 -0.55 -2.96
N GLY A 70 -8.48 -1.18 -4.07
CA GLY A 70 -8.78 -0.52 -5.35
C GLY A 70 -10.25 -0.22 -5.60
N GLY A 71 -11.17 -0.62 -4.69
CA GLY A 71 -12.62 -0.52 -4.93
C GLY A 71 -13.13 0.91 -5.18
N GLU A 72 -12.52 1.91 -4.55
CA GLU A 72 -12.86 3.34 -4.71
C GLU A 72 -11.78 4.09 -5.51
N SER A 73 -11.03 3.37 -6.35
CA SER A 73 -9.97 3.98 -7.17
C SER A 73 -10.52 4.66 -8.42
N GLN A 74 -9.82 5.72 -8.85
CA GLN A 74 -10.12 6.40 -10.12
C GLN A 74 -8.98 6.13 -11.12
N PRO A 75 -9.29 5.66 -12.34
CA PRO A 75 -8.27 5.45 -13.36
C PRO A 75 -7.64 6.77 -13.80
N ILE A 76 -6.33 6.76 -14.02
CA ILE A 76 -5.57 7.85 -14.62
C ILE A 76 -5.45 7.55 -16.11
N ASN A 77 -6.21 8.24 -16.92
CA ASN A 77 -6.23 8.02 -18.36
C ASN A 77 -5.26 8.94 -19.11
N GLU A 78 -5.01 10.12 -18.54
CA GLU A 78 -4.13 11.12 -19.14
C GLU A 78 -3.26 11.78 -18.06
N ILE A 79 -2.03 12.13 -18.42
CA ILE A 79 -1.12 12.92 -17.58
C ILE A 79 -0.60 14.08 -18.43
N HIS A 80 -0.82 15.30 -17.94
CA HIS A 80 -0.26 16.51 -18.51
C HIS A 80 0.81 17.06 -17.58
N VAL A 81 2.02 17.24 -18.08
CA VAL A 81 3.13 17.85 -17.34
C VAL A 81 3.48 19.18 -17.97
N THR A 82 3.35 20.24 -17.20
CA THR A 82 3.62 21.63 -17.62
C THR A 82 4.75 22.21 -16.78
N ASP A 83 5.52 23.13 -17.35
CA ASP A 83 6.56 23.89 -16.67
C ASP A 83 6.15 25.36 -16.57
N GLY A 84 5.49 25.71 -15.46
CA GLY A 84 5.03 27.06 -15.17
C GLY A 84 4.19 27.66 -16.29
N GLU A 85 4.62 28.82 -16.83
CA GLU A 85 3.95 29.53 -17.90
C GLU A 85 4.37 29.07 -19.32
N SER A 86 5.19 28.01 -19.42
CA SER A 86 5.64 27.49 -20.71
C SER A 86 4.44 27.03 -21.56
N PRO A 87 4.39 27.40 -22.86
CA PRO A 87 3.39 26.87 -23.75
C PRO A 87 3.64 25.42 -24.18
N VAL A 88 4.79 24.86 -23.79
CA VAL A 88 5.18 23.47 -24.07
C VAL A 88 4.76 22.61 -22.90
N PHE A 89 4.12 21.49 -23.18
CA PHE A 89 3.74 20.47 -22.19
C PHE A 89 4.04 19.06 -22.70
N LEU A 90 4.21 18.13 -21.78
CA LEU A 90 4.24 16.71 -22.08
C LEU A 90 2.86 16.13 -21.82
N HIS A 91 2.38 15.34 -22.77
CA HIS A 91 1.11 14.65 -22.67
C HIS A 91 1.36 13.15 -22.78
N PHE A 92 0.80 12.40 -21.84
CA PHE A 92 0.77 10.94 -21.86
C PHE A 92 -0.69 10.53 -21.92
N ASP A 93 -1.06 9.79 -22.96
CA ASP A 93 -2.39 9.24 -23.15
C ASP A 93 -2.32 7.71 -23.00
N GLN A 94 -3.24 7.12 -22.27
CA GLN A 94 -3.35 5.67 -22.14
C GLN A 94 -3.45 4.97 -23.50
N ALA A 95 -4.16 5.57 -24.45
CA ALA A 95 -4.37 4.99 -25.77
C ALA A 95 -3.06 4.81 -26.57
N GLU A 96 -2.01 5.56 -26.24
CA GLU A 96 -0.68 5.42 -26.86
C GLU A 96 0.18 4.33 -26.23
N LEU A 97 -0.15 3.91 -25.00
CA LEU A 97 0.70 3.01 -24.20
C LEU A 97 0.16 1.59 -24.05
N GLY A 98 -1.12 1.33 -24.36
CA GLY A 98 -1.73 0.00 -24.31
C GLY A 98 -3.20 -0.03 -23.91
N ASP A 99 -3.69 -1.21 -23.55
CA ASP A 99 -5.10 -1.46 -23.23
C ASP A 99 -5.43 -1.26 -21.74
N GLY A 100 -5.06 -0.13 -21.16
CA GLY A 100 -5.40 0.13 -19.76
C GLY A 100 -4.96 1.50 -19.28
N PRO A 101 -5.42 1.95 -18.10
CA PRO A 101 -5.05 3.25 -17.58
C PRO A 101 -3.56 3.33 -17.24
N LEU A 102 -3.01 4.54 -17.20
CA LEU A 102 -1.63 4.81 -16.81
C LEU A 102 -1.37 4.43 -15.34
N GLY A 103 -2.44 4.34 -14.56
CA GLY A 103 -2.45 4.01 -13.15
C GLY A 103 -3.79 4.33 -12.52
N TYR A 104 -3.80 4.43 -11.20
CA TYR A 104 -5.02 4.70 -10.42
C TYR A 104 -4.75 5.69 -9.30
N MET A 105 -5.66 6.64 -9.10
CA MET A 105 -5.71 7.46 -7.88
C MET A 105 -6.49 6.73 -6.81
N VAL A 106 -5.90 6.56 -5.63
CA VAL A 106 -6.54 5.92 -4.49
C VAL A 106 -6.33 6.76 -3.23
N GLU A 107 -7.39 7.02 -2.48
CA GLU A 107 -7.28 7.71 -1.20
C GLU A 107 -6.52 6.85 -0.19
N VAL A 108 -5.62 7.49 0.58
CA VAL A 108 -4.75 6.80 1.55
C VAL A 108 -5.56 6.05 2.60
N ARG A 109 -6.71 6.57 3.02
CA ARG A 109 -7.61 5.89 3.97
C ARG A 109 -8.06 4.52 3.45
N HIS A 110 -8.44 4.41 2.17
CA HIS A 110 -8.89 3.14 1.57
C HIS A 110 -7.74 2.14 1.45
N ILE A 111 -6.54 2.62 1.07
CA ILE A 111 -5.34 1.79 1.03
C ILE A 111 -5.03 1.24 2.43
N ARG A 112 -5.02 2.09 3.46
CA ARG A 112 -4.70 1.69 4.83
C ARG A 112 -5.73 0.70 5.38
N ALA A 113 -7.02 0.99 5.21
CA ALA A 113 -8.10 0.12 5.67
C ALA A 113 -8.05 -1.26 5.00
N GLY A 114 -7.89 -1.30 3.67
CA GLY A 114 -7.79 -2.55 2.91
C GLY A 114 -6.55 -3.38 3.26
N LEU A 115 -5.41 -2.73 3.48
CA LEU A 115 -4.18 -3.40 3.93
C LEU A 115 -4.32 -3.95 5.36
N PHE A 116 -4.88 -3.17 6.28
CA PHE A 116 -5.13 -3.62 7.65
C PHE A 116 -6.07 -4.83 7.66
N ASP A 117 -7.17 -4.79 6.88
CA ASP A 117 -8.08 -5.93 6.74
C ASP A 117 -7.37 -7.17 6.19
N ALA A 118 -6.44 -6.99 5.26
CA ALA A 118 -5.65 -8.09 4.69
C ALA A 118 -4.73 -8.76 5.71
N ILE A 119 -4.15 -8.00 6.65
CA ILE A 119 -3.14 -8.51 7.58
C ILE A 119 -3.70 -8.94 8.94
N LYS A 120 -4.77 -8.29 9.45
CA LYS A 120 -5.25 -8.44 10.85
C LYS A 120 -5.57 -9.87 11.26
N ASN A 121 -6.03 -10.70 10.33
CA ASN A 121 -6.39 -12.11 10.59
C ASN A 121 -5.52 -13.09 9.79
N HIS A 122 -4.41 -12.63 9.22
CA HIS A 122 -3.56 -13.50 8.41
C HIS A 122 -2.71 -14.41 9.31
N LYS A 123 -2.84 -15.73 9.15
CA LYS A 123 -2.21 -16.74 10.04
C LYS A 123 -0.69 -16.62 10.21
N ASN A 124 -0.01 -16.03 9.23
CA ASN A 124 1.44 -15.87 9.21
C ASN A 124 1.90 -14.45 9.57
N ILE A 125 0.97 -13.53 9.93
CA ILE A 125 1.31 -12.16 10.31
C ILE A 125 0.88 -11.93 11.75
N THR A 126 1.78 -11.36 12.54
CA THR A 126 1.49 -10.86 13.89
C THR A 126 1.73 -9.37 13.90
N LEU A 127 0.70 -8.59 14.20
CA LEU A 127 0.80 -7.14 14.39
C LEU A 127 0.94 -6.86 15.90
N CYS A 128 2.04 -6.19 16.27
CA CYS A 128 2.33 -5.68 17.62
C CYS A 128 2.25 -4.16 17.55
N ALA A 129 1.09 -3.60 17.89
CA ALA A 129 0.84 -2.15 17.89
C ALA A 129 -0.26 -1.82 18.93
N PRO A 130 -0.09 -0.79 19.78
CA PRO A 130 1.15 0.01 19.90
C PRO A 130 2.27 -0.74 20.64
N ASP A 131 3.45 -0.82 20.03
CA ASP A 131 4.65 -1.43 20.65
C ASP A 131 5.93 -0.86 20.00
N THR A 132 7.08 -1.09 20.64
CA THR A 132 8.36 -0.60 20.15
C THR A 132 9.46 -1.66 20.20
N ILE A 133 10.38 -1.61 19.25
CA ILE A 133 11.56 -2.48 19.24
C ILE A 133 12.62 -1.88 20.14
N SER A 134 12.89 -2.53 21.28
CA SER A 134 13.90 -2.07 22.22
C SER A 134 15.31 -2.57 21.90
N HIS A 135 15.45 -3.75 21.33
CA HIS A 135 16.73 -4.38 21.04
C HIS A 135 16.60 -5.50 19.98
N THR A 136 17.55 -5.56 19.04
CA THR A 136 17.73 -6.68 18.12
C THR A 136 19.12 -7.28 18.30
N LYS A 137 19.24 -8.61 18.34
CA LYS A 137 20.52 -9.34 18.27
C LYS A 137 20.55 -10.13 16.97
N ASN A 138 21.64 -10.00 16.25
CA ASN A 138 21.98 -10.87 15.12
C ASN A 138 22.47 -12.22 15.65
#